data_939b184f6229ee0e6a733b25b0f3ee2e
#
_entry.id   939b184f6229ee0e6a733b25b0f3ee2e
#
_cell.length_a   1.000
_cell.length_b   1.000
_cell.length_c   1.000
_cell.angle_alpha   90.00
_cell.angle_beta   90.00
_cell.angle_gamma   90.00
#
_symmetry.space_group_name_H-M   'P 1'
#
loop_
_entity.id
_entity.type
_entity.pdbx_description
1 polymer ?
#
loop_
_entity_poly.entity_id
_entity_poly.type
_entity_poly.pdbx_seq_one_letter_code
_entity_poly.pdbx_strand_id
1 'polypeptide(L)'
;MLSDRNYARNDYPRREHGALTWLLSAVAAAFILVAAFERLFNSAAFTEWLQLTLSSLQKGQVWQLVSYSFIHPVADIPSVFVVGFNLMCLYLLGREMESLLGTRHFLWLYFSAVLMGAGAWLAVNYRFGGVLMGAWPGIAACLTLFSCLNPEQEIRMLFLFVPITIKPRYLVWFIAAVEVAGLVGWEIRGEISPFGCAHSAHLGGMLAGYLYFKLVHQLEWRNPDGRTEIELPAWLRKSRKPNPAAPGKFKLNLTSREDLRAEVDRILDKINSQGFNALTAEEKQLLDEARDQLSRS
;
A
#
# COMPACT_ATOMS: atom_id res chain seq x y z
N MET A 1 23.34 43.84 3.14
CA MET A 1 22.19 43.56 3.99
C MET A 1 21.18 42.68 3.25
N LEU A 2 21.54 41.43 2.97
CA LEU A 2 20.66 40.38 2.38
C LEU A 2 20.81 39.04 3.10
N SER A 3 21.48 39.02 4.26
CA SER A 3 21.82 37.81 5.02
C SER A 3 20.74 37.39 6.04
N ASP A 4 19.67 38.15 6.20
CA ASP A 4 18.63 37.87 7.19
C ASP A 4 17.32 37.32 6.61
N ARG A 5 17.34 36.84 5.38
CA ARG A 5 16.17 36.11 4.86
C ARG A 5 16.26 34.64 5.25
N ASN A 6 15.58 34.31 6.31
CA ASN A 6 15.35 32.95 6.85
C ASN A 6 14.60 32.03 5.88
N TYR A 7 14.70 32.24 4.56
CA TYR A 7 14.11 31.40 3.50
C TYR A 7 14.96 30.18 3.14
N ALA A 8 16.13 30.04 3.78
CA ALA A 8 16.98 28.87 3.60
C ALA A 8 16.79 27.85 4.75
N ARG A 9 15.67 27.91 5.48
CA ARG A 9 15.31 26.83 6.38
C ARG A 9 14.91 25.65 5.52
N ASN A 10 15.64 24.56 5.66
CA ASN A 10 15.38 23.22 5.17
C ASN A 10 14.10 22.64 5.83
N ASP A 11 12.97 23.34 5.69
CA ASP A 11 11.66 22.88 6.11
C ASP A 11 11.01 21.95 5.07
N TYR A 12 11.76 21.53 4.05
CA TYR A 12 11.43 20.32 3.35
C TYR A 12 11.64 19.17 4.35
N PRO A 13 10.55 18.50 4.80
CA PRO A 13 10.73 17.29 5.58
C PRO A 13 11.69 16.42 4.77
N ARG A 14 12.83 16.06 5.35
CA ARG A 14 13.68 15.02 4.77
C ARG A 14 12.72 13.89 4.46
N ARG A 15 12.48 13.64 3.17
CA ARG A 15 11.78 12.43 2.76
C ARG A 15 12.65 11.30 3.28
N GLU A 16 12.29 10.78 4.44
CA GLU A 16 12.80 9.49 4.87
C GLU A 16 12.55 8.57 3.69
N HIS A 17 13.55 7.80 3.32
CA HIS A 17 13.42 6.87 2.20
C HIS A 17 12.22 5.98 2.49
N GLY A 18 11.13 6.13 1.72
CA GLY A 18 9.90 5.39 1.93
C GLY A 18 10.13 3.89 1.74
N ALA A 19 9.22 3.06 2.22
CA ALA A 19 9.31 1.61 2.05
C ALA A 19 9.39 1.22 0.57
N LEU A 20 8.75 1.98 -0.31
CA LEU A 20 8.87 1.79 -1.76
C LEU A 20 10.33 1.84 -2.24
N THR A 21 11.11 2.80 -1.75
CA THR A 21 12.54 2.90 -2.13
C THR A 21 13.30 1.63 -1.73
N TRP A 22 13.02 1.10 -0.54
CA TRP A 22 13.63 -0.14 -0.07
C TRP A 22 13.18 -1.35 -0.90
N LEU A 23 11.90 -1.46 -1.24
CA LEU A 23 11.38 -2.53 -2.10
C LEU A 23 12.02 -2.49 -3.49
N LEU A 24 12.06 -1.32 -4.13
CA LEU A 24 12.71 -1.14 -5.43
C LEU A 24 14.19 -1.51 -5.38
N SER A 25 14.90 -1.05 -4.35
CA SER A 25 16.31 -1.36 -4.15
C SER A 25 16.54 -2.84 -3.92
N ALA A 26 15.67 -3.51 -3.15
CA ALA A 26 15.76 -4.93 -2.88
C ALA A 26 15.55 -5.76 -4.16
N VAL A 27 14.54 -5.43 -4.99
CA VAL A 27 14.31 -6.10 -6.28
C VAL A 27 15.48 -5.88 -7.23
N ALA A 28 15.99 -4.66 -7.36
CA ALA A 28 17.13 -4.35 -8.21
C ALA A 28 18.41 -5.06 -7.74
N ALA A 29 18.69 -5.04 -6.44
CA ALA A 29 19.84 -5.72 -5.85
C ALA A 29 19.74 -7.24 -6.02
N ALA A 30 18.56 -7.83 -5.77
CA ALA A 30 18.34 -9.25 -5.97
C ALA A 30 18.57 -9.67 -7.44
N PHE A 31 18.09 -8.86 -8.40
CA PHE A 31 18.32 -9.11 -9.83
C PHE A 31 19.82 -9.09 -10.17
N ILE A 32 20.55 -8.09 -9.69
CA ILE A 32 22.01 -7.99 -9.90
C ILE A 32 22.73 -9.18 -9.27
N LEU A 33 22.35 -9.58 -8.05
CA LEU A 33 22.95 -10.72 -7.36
C LEU A 33 22.66 -12.04 -8.09
N VAL A 34 21.42 -12.29 -8.51
CA VAL A 34 21.04 -13.47 -9.33
C VAL A 34 21.90 -13.49 -10.59
N ALA A 35 21.98 -12.37 -11.32
CA ALA A 35 22.79 -12.25 -12.54
C ALA A 35 24.28 -12.53 -12.27
N ALA A 36 24.82 -12.02 -11.18
CA ALA A 36 26.21 -12.26 -10.79
C ALA A 36 26.48 -13.74 -10.47
N PHE A 37 25.61 -14.36 -9.66
CA PHE A 37 25.77 -15.78 -9.31
C PHE A 37 25.66 -16.69 -10.52
N GLU A 38 24.67 -16.49 -11.39
CA GLU A 38 24.48 -17.32 -12.58
C GLU A 38 25.56 -17.11 -13.64
N ARG A 39 26.01 -15.84 -13.86
CA ARG A 39 26.98 -15.52 -14.92
C ARG A 39 28.43 -15.68 -14.50
N LEU A 40 28.80 -15.31 -13.26
CA LEU A 40 30.18 -15.35 -12.78
C LEU A 40 30.55 -16.70 -12.15
N PHE A 41 29.60 -17.31 -11.43
CA PHE A 41 29.84 -18.55 -10.70
C PHE A 41 29.17 -19.77 -11.36
N ASN A 42 28.45 -19.57 -12.46
CA ASN A 42 27.68 -20.61 -13.15
C ASN A 42 26.82 -21.44 -12.19
N SER A 43 26.17 -20.74 -11.24
CA SER A 43 25.44 -21.37 -10.14
C SER A 43 24.05 -20.75 -10.00
N ALA A 44 23.02 -21.58 -10.05
CA ALA A 44 21.63 -21.20 -9.77
C ALA A 44 21.27 -21.27 -8.28
N ALA A 45 22.22 -21.61 -7.40
CA ALA A 45 21.96 -21.84 -5.98
C ALA A 45 21.29 -20.66 -5.29
N PHE A 46 21.65 -19.44 -5.65
CA PHE A 46 21.05 -18.23 -5.07
C PHE A 46 19.59 -18.06 -5.52
N THR A 47 19.31 -18.30 -6.80
CA THR A 47 17.96 -18.30 -7.39
C THR A 47 17.10 -19.39 -6.74
N GLU A 48 17.61 -20.62 -6.65
CA GLU A 48 16.91 -21.77 -6.05
C GLU A 48 16.60 -21.56 -4.57
N TRP A 49 17.46 -20.83 -3.86
CA TRP A 49 17.25 -20.52 -2.45
C TRP A 49 16.11 -19.50 -2.21
N LEU A 50 15.84 -18.61 -3.18
CA LEU A 50 14.86 -17.54 -3.04
C LEU A 50 13.56 -17.78 -3.82
N GLN A 51 13.58 -18.57 -4.92
CA GLN A 51 12.40 -18.86 -5.71
C GLN A 51 11.43 -19.78 -4.96
N LEU A 52 10.13 -19.59 -5.17
CA LEU A 52 9.14 -20.46 -4.54
C LEU A 52 8.92 -21.73 -5.39
N THR A 53 9.14 -22.87 -4.75
CA THR A 53 8.77 -24.20 -5.31
C THR A 53 8.05 -25.00 -4.24
N LEU A 54 7.17 -25.91 -4.66
CA LEU A 54 6.48 -26.80 -3.72
C LEU A 54 7.47 -27.69 -2.96
N SER A 55 8.49 -28.22 -3.66
CA SER A 55 9.50 -29.12 -3.08
C SER A 55 10.36 -28.42 -2.00
N SER A 56 10.71 -27.16 -2.21
CA SER A 56 11.45 -26.37 -1.22
C SER A 56 10.61 -26.04 -0.01
N LEU A 57 9.32 -25.72 -0.21
CA LEU A 57 8.39 -25.46 0.89
C LEU A 57 8.19 -26.72 1.76
N GLN A 58 8.09 -27.90 1.14
CA GLN A 58 8.01 -29.19 1.85
C GLN A 58 9.26 -29.50 2.68
N LYS A 59 10.41 -28.94 2.28
CA LYS A 59 11.67 -29.00 3.06
C LYS A 59 11.77 -27.94 4.14
N GLY A 60 10.71 -27.15 4.37
CA GLY A 60 10.67 -26.11 5.41
C GLY A 60 11.23 -24.76 5.00
N GLN A 61 11.48 -24.50 3.72
CA GLN A 61 12.00 -23.23 3.21
C GLN A 61 10.87 -22.19 3.10
N VAL A 62 10.23 -21.85 4.23
CA VAL A 62 9.03 -20.98 4.29
C VAL A 62 9.30 -19.55 3.89
N TRP A 63 10.55 -19.06 3.93
CA TRP A 63 10.90 -17.71 3.47
C TRP A 63 10.62 -17.50 1.99
N GLN A 64 10.59 -18.58 1.21
CA GLN A 64 10.26 -18.53 -0.22
C GLN A 64 8.85 -18.01 -0.49
N LEU A 65 7.92 -18.08 0.47
CA LEU A 65 6.59 -17.47 0.36
C LEU A 65 6.64 -15.95 0.17
N VAL A 66 7.77 -15.33 0.50
CA VAL A 66 7.98 -13.88 0.38
C VAL A 66 9.14 -13.56 -0.56
N SER A 67 10.26 -14.29 -0.45
CA SER A 67 11.50 -13.97 -1.18
C SER A 67 11.35 -14.07 -2.70
N TYR A 68 10.46 -14.91 -3.20
CA TYR A 68 10.19 -15.05 -4.63
C TYR A 68 9.82 -13.73 -5.31
N SER A 69 9.18 -12.81 -4.55
CA SER A 69 8.73 -11.52 -5.07
C SER A 69 9.85 -10.54 -5.37
N PHE A 70 11.06 -10.80 -4.90
CA PHE A 70 12.22 -9.93 -5.13
C PHE A 70 13.07 -10.39 -6.30
N ILE A 71 12.97 -11.66 -6.72
CA ILE A 71 13.81 -12.21 -7.77
C ILE A 71 13.07 -12.34 -9.10
N HIS A 72 13.85 -12.29 -10.17
CA HIS A 72 13.36 -12.40 -11.53
C HIS A 72 14.32 -13.26 -12.36
N PRO A 73 13.85 -13.94 -13.41
CA PRO A 73 14.72 -14.67 -14.34
C PRO A 73 15.77 -13.76 -14.95
N VAL A 74 16.97 -14.29 -15.21
CA VAL A 74 18.11 -13.56 -15.79
C VAL A 74 18.59 -14.20 -17.10
N ALA A 75 17.75 -15.00 -17.73
CA ALA A 75 18.13 -15.86 -18.85
C ALA A 75 18.62 -15.07 -20.07
N ASP A 76 17.98 -13.98 -20.42
CA ASP A 76 18.13 -13.27 -21.69
C ASP A 76 17.84 -11.76 -21.60
N ILE A 77 18.01 -11.05 -22.72
CA ILE A 77 17.72 -9.64 -22.83
C ILE A 77 16.24 -9.31 -22.50
N PRO A 78 15.23 -10.07 -22.98
CA PRO A 78 13.84 -9.89 -22.57
C PRO A 78 13.62 -9.88 -21.06
N SER A 79 14.36 -10.68 -20.29
CA SER A 79 14.27 -10.72 -18.82
C SER A 79 14.61 -9.38 -18.18
N VAL A 80 15.59 -8.63 -18.73
CA VAL A 80 15.96 -7.28 -18.27
C VAL A 80 14.79 -6.30 -18.48
N PHE A 81 14.10 -6.39 -19.61
CA PHE A 81 12.92 -5.56 -19.87
C PHE A 81 11.77 -5.90 -18.92
N VAL A 82 11.57 -7.19 -18.61
CA VAL A 82 10.53 -7.62 -17.64
C VAL A 82 10.81 -7.03 -16.26
N VAL A 83 12.05 -7.11 -15.77
CA VAL A 83 12.41 -6.52 -14.48
C VAL A 83 12.27 -4.99 -14.52
N GLY A 84 12.75 -4.34 -15.58
CA GLY A 84 12.61 -2.90 -15.75
C GLY A 84 11.14 -2.46 -15.74
N PHE A 85 10.27 -3.21 -16.42
CA PHE A 85 8.83 -2.99 -16.43
C PHE A 85 8.21 -3.18 -15.04
N ASN A 86 8.59 -4.26 -14.32
CA ASN A 86 8.13 -4.50 -12.95
C ASN A 86 8.54 -3.37 -12.01
N LEU A 87 9.82 -2.93 -12.07
CA LEU A 87 10.31 -1.80 -11.26
C LEU A 87 9.57 -0.50 -11.59
N MET A 88 9.33 -0.25 -12.87
CA MET A 88 8.56 0.92 -13.31
C MET A 88 7.12 0.88 -12.79
N CYS A 89 6.42 -0.24 -12.94
CA CYS A 89 5.05 -0.40 -12.44
C CYS A 89 5.00 -0.29 -10.91
N LEU A 90 5.94 -0.94 -10.21
CA LEU A 90 6.04 -0.84 -8.75
C LEU A 90 6.34 0.59 -8.30
N TYR A 91 7.20 1.32 -9.02
CA TYR A 91 7.47 2.73 -8.71
C TYR A 91 6.23 3.60 -8.91
N LEU A 92 5.56 3.51 -10.07
CA LEU A 92 4.42 4.37 -10.38
C LEU A 92 3.24 4.10 -9.44
N LEU A 93 2.83 2.84 -9.30
CA LEU A 93 1.70 2.46 -8.48
C LEU A 93 2.03 2.50 -6.99
N GLY A 94 3.23 2.04 -6.61
CA GLY A 94 3.68 2.03 -5.21
C GLY A 94 3.82 3.43 -4.64
N ARG A 95 4.29 4.40 -5.44
CA ARG A 95 4.38 5.81 -5.03
C ARG A 95 3.00 6.38 -4.68
N GLU A 96 1.99 6.12 -5.51
CA GLU A 96 0.63 6.57 -5.24
C GLU A 96 0.05 5.87 -4.00
N MET A 97 0.26 4.56 -3.88
CA MET A 97 -0.25 3.79 -2.75
C MET A 97 0.46 4.13 -1.44
N GLU A 98 1.80 4.28 -1.43
CA GLU A 98 2.52 4.68 -0.22
C GLU A 98 2.15 6.11 0.22
N SER A 99 1.94 7.04 -0.74
CA SER A 99 1.49 8.40 -0.45
C SER A 99 0.09 8.43 0.16
N LEU A 100 -0.81 7.57 -0.31
CA LEU A 100 -2.21 7.53 0.13
C LEU A 100 -2.39 6.77 1.45
N LEU A 101 -1.75 5.62 1.59
CA LEU A 101 -1.94 4.71 2.71
C LEU A 101 -0.95 4.94 3.86
N GLY A 102 0.16 5.62 3.58
CA GLY A 102 1.33 5.63 4.45
C GLY A 102 2.13 4.32 4.36
N THR A 103 3.39 4.39 4.81
CA THR A 103 4.38 3.31 4.69
C THR A 103 3.90 1.98 5.27
N ARG A 104 3.28 1.99 6.46
CA ARG A 104 2.85 0.76 7.14
C ARG A 104 1.77 0.01 6.37
N HIS A 105 0.73 0.70 5.93
CA HIS A 105 -0.39 0.10 5.21
C HIS A 105 -0.01 -0.31 3.79
N PHE A 106 0.89 0.44 3.15
CA PHE A 106 1.46 0.06 1.86
C PHE A 106 2.23 -1.28 1.95
N LEU A 107 3.05 -1.46 3.00
CA LEU A 107 3.75 -2.73 3.23
C LEU A 107 2.78 -3.88 3.52
N TRP A 108 1.74 -3.64 4.32
CA TRP A 108 0.70 -4.64 4.55
C TRP A 108 0.00 -5.05 3.26
N LEU A 109 -0.35 -4.09 2.39
CA LEU A 109 -0.93 -4.37 1.08
C LEU A 109 0.01 -5.23 0.23
N TYR A 110 1.28 -4.81 0.12
CA TYR A 110 2.26 -5.49 -0.72
C TYR A 110 2.51 -6.93 -0.25
N PHE A 111 2.83 -7.13 1.02
CA PHE A 111 3.16 -8.46 1.53
C PHE A 111 1.95 -9.39 1.65
N SER A 112 0.77 -8.88 1.98
CA SER A 112 -0.45 -9.70 1.91
C SER A 112 -0.74 -10.19 0.49
N ALA A 113 -0.51 -9.34 -0.51
CA ALA A 113 -0.64 -9.71 -1.91
C ALA A 113 0.39 -10.75 -2.36
N VAL A 114 1.65 -10.61 -1.92
CA VAL A 114 2.70 -11.60 -2.15
C VAL A 114 2.30 -12.95 -1.55
N LEU A 115 1.83 -12.98 -0.30
CA LEU A 115 1.40 -14.23 0.35
C LEU A 115 0.16 -14.84 -0.31
N MET A 116 -0.84 -14.03 -0.68
CA MET A 116 -2.02 -14.52 -1.39
C MET A 116 -1.68 -15.01 -2.81
N GLY A 117 -0.77 -14.33 -3.50
CA GLY A 117 -0.25 -14.79 -4.79
C GLY A 117 0.47 -16.13 -4.68
N ALA A 118 1.35 -16.29 -3.68
CA ALA A 118 2.01 -17.56 -3.40
C ALA A 118 0.99 -18.67 -3.11
N GLY A 119 -0.01 -18.40 -2.26
CA GLY A 119 -1.06 -19.35 -1.91
C GLY A 119 -1.90 -19.77 -3.11
N ALA A 120 -2.31 -18.82 -3.95
CA ALA A 120 -3.08 -19.10 -5.17
C ALA A 120 -2.26 -19.95 -6.16
N TRP A 121 -0.98 -19.60 -6.36
CA TRP A 121 -0.09 -20.36 -7.22
C TRP A 121 0.12 -21.80 -6.71
N LEU A 122 0.39 -21.97 -5.43
CA LEU A 122 0.55 -23.28 -4.81
C LEU A 122 -0.72 -24.13 -4.96
N ALA A 123 -1.91 -23.55 -4.80
CA ALA A 123 -3.19 -24.25 -4.93
C ALA A 123 -3.43 -24.77 -6.36
N VAL A 124 -2.98 -24.04 -7.39
CA VAL A 124 -3.14 -24.45 -8.78
C VAL A 124 -2.03 -25.43 -9.19
N ASN A 125 -0.78 -25.14 -8.80
CA ASN A 125 0.40 -25.84 -9.31
C ASN A 125 0.88 -27.00 -8.42
N TYR A 126 0.14 -27.36 -7.35
CA TYR A 126 0.57 -28.40 -6.42
C TYR A 126 0.80 -29.79 -7.07
N ARG A 127 0.11 -30.07 -8.20
CA ARG A 127 0.25 -31.32 -8.94
C ARG A 127 1.33 -31.25 -10.01
N PHE A 128 1.54 -30.06 -10.58
CA PHE A 128 2.41 -29.89 -11.73
C PHE A 128 3.82 -29.46 -11.34
N GLY A 129 3.96 -28.89 -10.15
CA GLY A 129 5.21 -28.29 -9.72
C GLY A 129 5.45 -26.94 -10.43
N GLY A 130 6.73 -26.62 -10.64
CA GLY A 130 7.13 -25.36 -11.26
C GLY A 130 7.81 -24.42 -10.30
N VAL A 131 8.01 -23.19 -10.75
CA VAL A 131 8.73 -22.14 -10.04
C VAL A 131 7.93 -20.86 -10.11
N LEU A 132 7.81 -20.17 -8.97
CA LEU A 132 7.23 -18.82 -8.90
C LEU A 132 8.33 -17.81 -8.58
N MET A 133 8.41 -16.76 -9.40
CA MET A 133 9.30 -15.59 -9.23
C MET A 133 8.58 -14.33 -9.70
N GLY A 134 8.95 -13.18 -9.11
CA GLY A 134 8.55 -11.86 -9.57
C GLY A 134 7.64 -11.09 -8.64
N ALA A 135 7.70 -9.75 -8.76
CA ALA A 135 7.00 -8.78 -7.91
C ALA A 135 5.53 -8.55 -8.31
N TRP A 136 5.06 -9.19 -9.39
CA TRP A 136 3.77 -8.87 -10.00
C TRP A 136 2.56 -9.01 -9.06
N PRO A 137 2.46 -9.99 -8.13
CA PRO A 137 1.33 -10.05 -7.21
C PRO A 137 1.17 -8.78 -6.36
N GLY A 138 2.28 -8.21 -5.86
CA GLY A 138 2.28 -6.93 -5.14
C GLY A 138 1.87 -5.75 -6.03
N ILE A 139 2.37 -5.71 -7.28
CA ILE A 139 2.03 -4.69 -8.27
C ILE A 139 0.54 -4.77 -8.64
N ALA A 140 0.03 -5.98 -8.87
CA ALA A 140 -1.37 -6.23 -9.21
C ALA A 140 -2.33 -5.79 -8.08
N ALA A 141 -1.93 -5.97 -6.82
CA ALA A 141 -2.69 -5.47 -5.67
C ALA A 141 -2.74 -3.94 -5.64
N CYS A 142 -1.60 -3.28 -5.85
CA CYS A 142 -1.55 -1.81 -5.92
C CYS A 142 -2.43 -1.28 -7.06
N LEU A 143 -2.37 -1.89 -8.24
CA LEU A 143 -3.20 -1.51 -9.39
C LEU A 143 -4.69 -1.71 -9.12
N THR A 144 -5.06 -2.84 -8.51
CA THR A 144 -6.45 -3.14 -8.18
C THR A 144 -7.00 -2.18 -7.14
N LEU A 145 -6.24 -1.92 -6.07
CA LEU A 145 -6.63 -0.95 -5.05
C LEU A 145 -6.74 0.46 -5.65
N PHE A 146 -5.78 0.90 -6.46
CA PHE A 146 -5.83 2.18 -7.17
C PHE A 146 -7.09 2.31 -8.00
N SER A 147 -7.46 1.25 -8.73
CA SER A 147 -8.68 1.21 -9.54
C SER A 147 -9.96 1.30 -8.69
N CYS A 148 -9.98 0.65 -7.53
CA CYS A 148 -11.12 0.71 -6.61
C CYS A 148 -11.30 2.11 -6.00
N LEU A 149 -10.19 2.81 -5.74
CA LEU A 149 -10.20 4.17 -5.17
C LEU A 149 -10.51 5.24 -6.21
N ASN A 150 -10.03 5.07 -7.45
CA ASN A 150 -10.11 6.06 -8.52
C ASN A 150 -10.73 5.48 -9.81
N PRO A 151 -11.95 4.90 -9.77
CA PRO A 151 -12.50 4.13 -10.89
C PRO A 151 -12.78 4.95 -12.14
N GLU A 152 -13.07 6.25 -11.99
CA GLU A 152 -13.46 7.18 -13.06
C GLU A 152 -12.31 8.10 -13.50
N GLN A 153 -11.18 8.10 -12.78
CA GLN A 153 -10.03 8.95 -13.11
C GLN A 153 -9.43 8.50 -14.43
N GLU A 154 -9.27 9.44 -15.36
CA GLU A 154 -8.57 9.16 -16.60
C GLU A 154 -7.06 9.16 -16.39
N ILE A 155 -6.41 8.06 -16.71
CA ILE A 155 -4.96 7.94 -16.71
C ILE A 155 -4.46 7.94 -18.16
N ARG A 156 -3.42 8.73 -18.43
CA ARG A 156 -2.71 8.71 -19.69
C ARG A 156 -1.49 7.83 -19.56
N MET A 157 -1.40 6.85 -20.43
CA MET A 157 -0.27 5.92 -20.45
C MET A 157 0.21 5.73 -21.89
N LEU A 158 1.48 5.38 -22.03
CA LEU A 158 2.07 5.05 -23.31
C LEU A 158 2.01 3.52 -23.48
N PHE A 159 1.16 3.06 -24.39
CA PHE A 159 1.06 1.64 -24.73
C PHE A 159 1.65 1.42 -26.11
N LEU A 160 2.75 0.65 -26.18
CA LEU A 160 3.48 0.39 -27.44
C LEU A 160 3.75 1.69 -28.26
N PHE A 161 4.21 2.74 -27.58
CA PHE A 161 4.48 4.07 -28.16
C PHE A 161 3.23 4.85 -28.60
N VAL A 162 2.03 4.34 -28.36
CA VAL A 162 0.77 5.05 -28.61
C VAL A 162 0.25 5.62 -27.29
N PRO A 163 0.05 6.94 -27.19
CA PRO A 163 -0.56 7.52 -26.01
C PRO A 163 -2.06 7.14 -25.97
N ILE A 164 -2.44 6.41 -24.93
CA ILE A 164 -3.83 6.04 -24.69
C ILE A 164 -4.31 6.65 -23.38
N THR A 165 -5.59 6.99 -23.35
CA THR A 165 -6.28 7.44 -22.13
C THR A 165 -7.28 6.35 -21.75
N ILE A 166 -7.16 5.84 -20.52
CA ILE A 166 -8.01 4.75 -20.04
C ILE A 166 -8.40 5.00 -18.59
N LYS A 167 -9.60 4.58 -18.21
CA LYS A 167 -10.01 4.56 -16.80
C LYS A 167 -9.46 3.31 -16.11
N PRO A 168 -8.91 3.41 -14.87
CA PRO A 168 -8.30 2.30 -14.15
C PRO A 168 -9.19 1.07 -14.05
N ARG A 169 -10.50 1.25 -13.87
CA ARG A 169 -11.46 0.13 -13.80
C ARG A 169 -11.43 -0.75 -15.04
N TYR A 170 -11.34 -0.17 -16.24
CA TYR A 170 -11.31 -0.96 -17.47
C TYR A 170 -9.95 -1.67 -17.64
N LEU A 171 -8.87 -1.00 -17.23
CA LEU A 171 -7.53 -1.59 -17.24
C LEU A 171 -7.48 -2.85 -16.33
N VAL A 172 -7.99 -2.73 -15.10
CA VAL A 172 -8.01 -3.86 -14.15
C VAL A 172 -8.89 -5.00 -14.64
N TRP A 173 -10.08 -4.71 -15.18
CA TRP A 173 -10.94 -5.75 -15.75
C TRP A 173 -10.31 -6.43 -16.97
N PHE A 174 -9.63 -5.67 -17.84
CA PHE A 174 -8.92 -6.22 -18.98
C PHE A 174 -7.78 -7.15 -18.52
N ILE A 175 -6.95 -6.69 -17.56
CA ILE A 175 -5.88 -7.52 -16.99
C ILE A 175 -6.47 -8.78 -16.33
N ALA A 176 -7.51 -8.64 -15.52
CA ALA A 176 -8.17 -9.79 -14.89
C ALA A 176 -8.68 -10.81 -15.92
N ALA A 177 -9.26 -10.34 -17.02
CA ALA A 177 -9.72 -11.22 -18.09
C ALA A 177 -8.56 -11.96 -18.77
N VAL A 178 -7.44 -11.28 -19.03
CA VAL A 178 -6.21 -11.89 -19.58
C VAL A 178 -5.64 -12.92 -18.61
N GLU A 179 -5.58 -12.60 -17.30
CA GLU A 179 -5.06 -13.53 -16.28
C GLU A 179 -5.97 -14.77 -16.14
N VAL A 180 -7.29 -14.60 -16.17
CA VAL A 180 -8.24 -15.73 -16.16
C VAL A 180 -8.09 -16.57 -17.43
N ALA A 181 -7.98 -15.94 -18.58
CA ALA A 181 -7.77 -16.67 -19.84
C ALA A 181 -6.45 -17.46 -19.83
N GLY A 182 -5.38 -16.87 -19.30
CA GLY A 182 -4.09 -17.53 -19.14
C GLY A 182 -4.13 -18.67 -18.11
N LEU A 183 -4.81 -18.48 -16.98
CA LEU A 183 -5.02 -19.51 -15.98
C LEU A 183 -5.74 -20.73 -16.60
N VAL A 184 -6.84 -20.50 -17.32
CA VAL A 184 -7.64 -21.57 -17.93
C VAL A 184 -6.95 -22.18 -19.16
N GLY A 185 -6.28 -21.35 -19.95
CA GLY A 185 -5.62 -21.75 -21.19
C GLY A 185 -4.38 -22.62 -20.99
N TRP A 186 -3.59 -22.35 -19.96
CA TRP A 186 -2.30 -22.98 -19.74
C TRP A 186 -2.11 -23.53 -18.33
N GLU A 187 -2.22 -22.69 -17.30
CA GLU A 187 -1.72 -23.02 -15.96
C GLU A 187 -2.46 -24.20 -15.30
N ILE A 188 -3.80 -24.26 -15.38
CA ILE A 188 -4.58 -25.39 -14.81
C ILE A 188 -4.41 -26.70 -15.57
N ARG A 189 -3.79 -26.68 -16.78
CA ARG A 189 -3.40 -27.84 -17.56
C ARG A 189 -1.99 -28.28 -17.28
N GLY A 190 -1.24 -27.55 -16.46
CA GLY A 190 0.18 -27.78 -16.22
C GLY A 190 1.07 -27.36 -17.39
N GLU A 191 0.55 -26.55 -18.31
CA GLU A 191 1.28 -26.01 -19.45
C GLU A 191 1.96 -24.69 -19.10
N ILE A 192 3.12 -24.43 -19.68
CA ILE A 192 3.83 -23.18 -19.49
C ILE A 192 3.16 -22.10 -20.36
N SER A 193 2.77 -20.99 -19.72
CA SER A 193 2.27 -19.82 -20.44
C SER A 193 3.32 -19.29 -21.43
N PRO A 194 2.93 -18.85 -22.64
CA PRO A 194 3.85 -18.30 -23.64
C PRO A 194 4.73 -17.16 -23.13
N PHE A 195 4.26 -16.44 -22.11
CA PHE A 195 4.98 -15.34 -21.50
C PHE A 195 5.63 -15.70 -20.15
N GLY A 196 5.60 -16.98 -19.75
CA GLY A 196 6.13 -17.43 -18.47
C GLY A 196 5.40 -16.86 -17.26
N CYS A 197 4.16 -16.39 -17.44
CA CYS A 197 3.37 -15.75 -16.39
C CYS A 197 2.72 -16.77 -15.47
N ALA A 198 2.77 -16.53 -14.16
CA ALA A 198 2.03 -17.27 -13.14
C ALA A 198 0.66 -16.58 -12.90
N HIS A 199 -0.29 -16.89 -13.77
CA HIS A 199 -1.60 -16.24 -13.82
C HIS A 199 -2.36 -16.34 -12.49
N SER A 200 -2.32 -17.48 -11.83
CA SER A 200 -2.94 -17.69 -10.51
C SER A 200 -2.33 -16.77 -9.44
N ALA A 201 -1.00 -16.55 -9.45
CA ALA A 201 -0.34 -15.65 -8.52
C ALA A 201 -0.76 -14.20 -8.75
N HIS A 202 -0.89 -13.77 -10.00
CA HIS A 202 -1.35 -12.44 -10.37
C HIS A 202 -2.79 -12.20 -9.90
N LEU A 203 -3.69 -13.13 -10.14
CA LEU A 203 -5.08 -13.10 -9.66
C LEU A 203 -5.14 -13.10 -8.13
N GLY A 204 -4.28 -13.85 -7.45
CA GLY A 204 -4.14 -13.82 -5.99
C GLY A 204 -3.76 -12.42 -5.48
N GLY A 205 -2.83 -11.76 -6.16
CA GLY A 205 -2.46 -10.37 -5.88
C GLY A 205 -3.61 -9.39 -6.10
N MET A 206 -4.33 -9.50 -7.23
CA MET A 206 -5.51 -8.68 -7.51
C MET A 206 -6.60 -8.86 -6.45
N LEU A 207 -6.84 -10.10 -6.04
CA LEU A 207 -7.80 -10.41 -4.97
C LEU A 207 -7.37 -9.77 -3.65
N ALA A 208 -6.08 -9.80 -3.29
CA ALA A 208 -5.57 -9.14 -2.10
C ALA A 208 -5.84 -7.63 -2.12
N GLY A 209 -5.59 -6.96 -3.25
CA GLY A 209 -5.88 -5.54 -3.44
C GLY A 209 -7.37 -5.20 -3.26
N TYR A 210 -8.24 -6.02 -3.83
CA TYR A 210 -9.69 -5.89 -3.69
C TYR A 210 -10.16 -6.11 -2.24
N LEU A 211 -9.66 -7.15 -1.57
CA LEU A 211 -9.98 -7.43 -0.16
C LEU A 211 -9.47 -6.32 0.75
N TYR A 212 -8.29 -5.78 0.48
CA TYR A 212 -7.76 -4.63 1.21
C TYR A 212 -8.71 -3.44 1.11
N PHE A 213 -9.19 -3.12 -0.09
CA PHE A 213 -10.20 -2.07 -0.29
C PHE A 213 -11.47 -2.32 0.53
N LYS A 214 -11.99 -3.54 0.49
CA LYS A 214 -13.25 -3.88 1.18
C LYS A 214 -13.13 -3.95 2.69
N LEU A 215 -12.05 -4.56 3.21
CA LEU A 215 -11.94 -4.89 4.62
C LEU A 215 -11.19 -3.84 5.43
N VAL A 216 -10.19 -3.18 4.83
CA VAL A 216 -9.36 -2.21 5.55
C VAL A 216 -9.81 -0.79 5.24
N HIS A 217 -9.73 -0.40 3.96
CA HIS A 217 -10.00 0.98 3.56
C HIS A 217 -11.45 1.42 3.86
N GLN A 218 -12.45 0.58 3.57
CA GLN A 218 -13.86 0.93 3.87
C GLN A 218 -14.18 0.95 5.36
N LEU A 219 -13.48 0.13 6.19
CA LEU A 219 -13.67 0.14 7.64
C LEU A 219 -13.03 1.37 8.28
N GLU A 220 -11.85 1.79 7.83
CA GLU A 220 -11.18 3.00 8.34
C GLU A 220 -11.95 4.28 8.00
N TRP A 221 -12.56 4.35 6.80
CA TRP A 221 -13.42 5.49 6.41
C TRP A 221 -14.73 5.58 7.21
N ARG A 222 -15.20 4.48 7.79
CA ARG A 222 -16.36 4.48 8.67
C ARG A 222 -16.09 4.98 10.08
N ASN A 223 -14.81 5.06 10.48
CA ASN A 223 -14.36 5.56 11.77
C ASN A 223 -13.44 6.77 11.61
N PRO A 224 -14.00 7.99 11.33
CA PRO A 224 -13.19 9.20 11.12
C PRO A 224 -12.43 9.66 12.38
N ASP A 225 -12.72 9.08 13.54
CA ASP A 225 -12.08 9.45 14.83
C ASP A 225 -10.71 8.78 15.07
N GLY A 226 -10.11 8.15 14.06
CA GLY A 226 -8.73 7.63 14.13
C GLY A 226 -8.46 6.55 15.18
N ARG A 227 -9.50 6.06 15.85
CA ARG A 227 -9.44 4.90 16.73
C ARG A 227 -9.92 3.69 15.95
N THR A 228 -9.00 2.92 15.42
CA THR A 228 -9.28 1.54 15.00
C THR A 228 -9.61 0.73 16.25
N GLU A 229 -10.81 0.87 16.77
CA GLU A 229 -11.38 -0.16 17.62
C GLU A 229 -11.74 -1.32 16.69
N ILE A 230 -10.79 -2.25 16.52
CA ILE A 230 -11.13 -3.58 16.06
C ILE A 230 -12.13 -4.08 17.10
N GLU A 231 -13.41 -4.12 16.72
CA GLU A 231 -14.43 -4.75 17.58
C GLU A 231 -14.11 -6.23 17.65
N LEU A 232 -13.28 -6.56 18.64
CA LEU A 232 -13.04 -7.94 18.99
C LEU A 232 -14.39 -8.58 19.35
N PRO A 233 -14.71 -9.78 18.83
CA PRO A 233 -15.90 -10.52 19.20
C PRO A 233 -16.06 -10.53 20.73
N ALA A 234 -17.28 -10.43 21.23
CA ALA A 234 -17.59 -10.22 22.66
C ALA A 234 -16.88 -11.22 23.59
N TRP A 235 -16.54 -12.43 23.10
CA TRP A 235 -15.82 -13.47 23.84
C TRP A 235 -14.31 -13.21 23.97
N LEU A 236 -13.73 -12.28 23.19
CA LEU A 236 -12.34 -11.84 23.26
C LEU A 236 -12.17 -10.52 24.03
N ARG A 237 -13.25 -9.85 24.38
CA ARG A 237 -13.20 -8.62 25.19
C ARG A 237 -12.85 -8.96 26.63
N LYS A 238 -11.58 -8.79 27.02
CA LYS A 238 -11.23 -8.75 28.44
C LYS A 238 -12.04 -7.63 29.08
N SER A 239 -12.96 -7.98 30.00
CA SER A 239 -13.71 -7.04 30.83
C SER A 239 -12.75 -6.04 31.49
N ARG A 240 -12.67 -4.83 30.95
CA ARG A 240 -12.02 -3.72 31.64
C ARG A 240 -12.95 -3.27 32.76
N LYS A 241 -12.55 -3.49 34.00
CA LYS A 241 -13.19 -2.88 35.16
C LYS A 241 -13.23 -1.34 34.94
N PRO A 242 -14.34 -0.65 35.25
CA PRO A 242 -14.42 0.78 35.11
C PRO A 242 -13.34 1.43 35.96
N ASN A 243 -12.52 2.29 35.36
CA ASN A 243 -11.57 3.10 36.08
C ASN A 243 -12.32 4.32 36.66
N PRO A 244 -12.47 4.45 37.99
CA PRO A 244 -13.15 5.61 38.55
C PRO A 244 -12.17 6.76 38.66
N ALA A 245 -12.03 7.56 37.64
CA ALA A 245 -11.55 8.95 37.63
C ALA A 245 -11.19 9.38 36.21
N ALA A 246 -12.21 9.70 35.41
CA ALA A 246 -12.04 10.66 34.32
C ALA A 246 -12.40 12.03 34.89
N PRO A 247 -11.56 13.08 34.75
CA PRO A 247 -11.94 14.42 35.14
C PRO A 247 -13.16 14.86 34.31
N GLY A 248 -14.14 15.43 34.99
CA GLY A 248 -15.44 15.78 34.45
C GLY A 248 -15.31 16.67 33.20
N LYS A 249 -16.13 16.37 32.20
CA LYS A 249 -16.36 17.27 31.07
C LYS A 249 -16.87 18.63 31.60
N PHE A 250 -16.03 19.62 31.49
CA PHE A 250 -16.43 20.98 31.76
C PHE A 250 -17.40 21.41 30.66
N LYS A 251 -18.70 21.52 30.98
CA LYS A 251 -19.70 22.10 30.09
C LYS A 251 -19.69 23.59 30.33
N LEU A 252 -19.06 24.35 29.44
CA LEU A 252 -19.34 25.77 29.31
C LEU A 252 -20.79 25.95 28.85
N ASN A 253 -21.65 26.43 29.71
CA ASN A 253 -23.04 26.77 29.40
C ASN A 253 -23.04 28.13 28.68
N LEU A 254 -22.71 28.17 27.40
CA LEU A 254 -22.86 29.38 26.58
C LEU A 254 -24.32 29.42 26.12
N THR A 255 -25.07 30.33 26.74
CA THR A 255 -26.52 30.43 26.61
C THR A 255 -26.97 31.20 25.36
N SER A 256 -26.05 31.86 24.64
CA SER A 256 -26.39 32.57 23.41
C SER A 256 -25.28 32.46 22.33
N ARG A 257 -25.68 32.61 21.08
CA ARG A 257 -24.79 32.63 19.91
C ARG A 257 -23.86 33.89 19.94
N GLU A 258 -24.27 34.93 20.63
CA GLU A 258 -23.48 36.16 20.82
C GLU A 258 -22.35 35.98 21.83
N ASP A 259 -22.60 35.24 22.91
CA ASP A 259 -21.57 34.88 23.89
C ASP A 259 -20.47 34.01 23.30
N LEU A 260 -20.84 33.07 22.44
CA LEU A 260 -19.88 32.23 21.74
C LEU A 260 -18.98 33.04 20.79
N ARG A 261 -19.55 33.99 20.04
CA ARG A 261 -18.78 34.88 19.16
C ARG A 261 -17.83 35.77 19.95
N ALA A 262 -18.29 36.39 21.05
CA ALA A 262 -17.44 37.21 21.89
C ALA A 262 -16.26 36.44 22.46
N GLU A 263 -16.45 35.19 22.85
CA GLU A 263 -15.37 34.36 23.38
C GLU A 263 -14.40 33.90 22.28
N VAL A 264 -14.89 33.59 21.08
CA VAL A 264 -14.05 33.31 19.90
C VAL A 264 -13.21 34.52 19.54
N ASP A 265 -13.79 35.72 19.52
CA ASP A 265 -13.07 36.98 19.23
C ASP A 265 -11.96 37.21 20.26
N ARG A 266 -12.24 37.01 21.55
CA ARG A 266 -11.23 37.10 22.64
C ARG A 266 -10.06 36.14 22.41
N ILE A 267 -10.35 34.91 21.99
CA ILE A 267 -9.31 33.91 21.73
C ILE A 267 -8.50 34.26 20.48
N LEU A 268 -9.15 34.82 19.44
CA LEU A 268 -8.46 35.25 18.21
C LEU A 268 -7.53 36.45 18.52
N ASP A 269 -7.95 37.43 19.39
CA ASP A 269 -7.10 38.51 19.86
C ASP A 269 -5.88 38.01 20.64
N LYS A 270 -6.08 36.98 21.46
CA LYS A 270 -4.98 36.33 22.18
C LYS A 270 -4.00 35.65 21.25
N ILE A 271 -4.48 34.97 20.18
CA ILE A 271 -3.64 34.40 19.14
C ILE A 271 -2.82 35.49 18.43
N ASN A 272 -3.47 36.61 18.11
CA ASN A 272 -2.83 37.71 17.39
C ASN A 272 -1.73 38.38 18.22
N SER A 273 -1.93 38.49 19.55
CA SER A 273 -1.00 39.18 20.46
C SER A 273 0.10 38.27 21.03
N GLN A 274 -0.17 36.97 21.26
CA GLN A 274 0.71 36.07 22.02
C GLN A 274 1.05 34.76 21.24
N GLY A 275 0.45 34.58 20.06
CA GLY A 275 0.65 33.40 19.25
C GLY A 275 -0.20 32.19 19.65
N PHE A 276 -0.37 31.24 18.74
CA PHE A 276 -1.22 30.02 18.90
C PHE A 276 -0.78 29.13 20.08
N ASN A 277 0.51 29.17 20.43
CA ASN A 277 1.06 28.37 21.52
C ASN A 277 0.67 28.87 22.93
N ALA A 278 0.15 30.07 23.02
CA ALA A 278 -0.33 30.68 24.30
C ALA A 278 -1.75 30.22 24.67
N LEU A 279 -2.43 29.44 23.78
CA LEU A 279 -3.78 28.95 24.06
C LEU A 279 -3.75 27.78 25.00
N THR A 280 -4.70 27.76 25.93
CA THR A 280 -4.98 26.59 26.78
C THR A 280 -5.65 25.46 25.97
N ALA A 281 -5.65 24.27 26.54
CA ALA A 281 -6.35 23.13 25.91
C ALA A 281 -7.86 23.40 25.77
N GLU A 282 -8.45 24.11 26.71
CA GLU A 282 -9.87 24.49 26.73
C GLU A 282 -10.19 25.50 25.62
N GLU A 283 -9.33 26.51 25.45
CA GLU A 283 -9.48 27.52 24.40
C GLU A 283 -9.37 26.92 22.98
N LYS A 284 -8.50 25.91 22.79
CA LYS A 284 -8.38 25.18 21.54
C LYS A 284 -9.64 24.35 21.23
N GLN A 285 -10.18 23.68 22.24
CA GLN A 285 -11.40 22.91 22.10
C GLN A 285 -12.61 23.79 21.75
N LEU A 286 -12.70 24.98 22.37
CA LEU A 286 -13.77 25.93 22.11
C LEU A 286 -13.72 26.47 20.66
N LEU A 287 -12.53 26.73 20.14
CA LEU A 287 -12.36 27.10 18.73
C LEU A 287 -12.84 26.01 17.77
N ASP A 288 -12.54 24.74 18.07
CA ASP A 288 -12.98 23.61 17.22
C ASP A 288 -14.49 23.44 17.27
N GLU A 289 -15.12 23.56 18.45
CA GLU A 289 -16.58 23.49 18.61
C GLU A 289 -17.28 24.66 17.91
N ALA A 290 -16.73 25.90 18.00
CA ALA A 290 -17.25 27.09 17.34
C ALA A 290 -17.18 26.97 15.80
N ARG A 291 -16.10 26.39 15.25
CA ARG A 291 -15.97 26.13 13.80
C ARG A 291 -17.11 25.24 13.30
N ASP A 292 -17.44 24.17 14.04
CA ASP A 292 -18.47 23.21 13.64
C ASP A 292 -19.88 23.80 13.73
N GLN A 293 -20.12 24.74 14.66
CA GLN A 293 -21.41 25.43 14.78
C GLN A 293 -21.59 26.55 13.75
N LEU A 294 -20.51 27.24 13.37
CA LEU A 294 -20.55 28.33 12.39
C LEU A 294 -20.56 27.82 10.94
N SER A 295 -20.08 26.61 10.69
CA SER A 295 -20.08 25.99 9.37
C SER A 295 -21.40 25.32 8.97
N ARG A 296 -22.34 25.17 9.92
CA ARG A 296 -23.66 24.53 9.70
C ARG A 296 -24.79 25.54 9.43
N SER A 297 -24.47 26.79 9.18
CA SER A 297 -25.45 27.86 8.90
C SER A 297 -25.43 28.29 7.43
#